data_aa561b6c4e267fb2ec143a238b09d586
#
_entry.id   aa561b6c4e267fb2ec143a238b09d586
#
_cell.length_a   1.000
_cell.length_b   1.000
_cell.length_c   1.000
_cell.angle_alpha   90.00
_cell.angle_beta   90.00
_cell.angle_gamma   90.00
#
_symmetry.space_group_name_H-M   'P 1'
#
loop_
_entity.id
_entity.type
_entity.pdbx_description
1 polymer ?
#
loop_
_entity_poly.entity_id
_entity_poly.type
_entity_poly.pdbx_seq_one_letter_code
_entity_poly.pdbx_strand_id
1 'polypeptide(L)'
;EKEVFASLDEFGMGDKKDVVKQWYDGFIFGGHRDIYNPWSITNYLKEKKLRPYWADTSSNGLAGKLIRTASPEIKEYMEDLLNGQAVTVNFDEQMVFEQLDYNENAIWSLLLASGYLKAEEVEYRGITLKPWYQLRITNLETVSMFDDMFRGWFEASEAGYSSFVKALMQGDLE
;
A
#
# COMPACT_ATOMS: atom_id res chain seq x y z
N GLU A 1 -7.15 2.34 17.69
CA GLU A 1 -5.92 2.82 18.32
C GLU A 1 -5.87 2.53 19.82
N LYS A 2 -6.89 2.91 20.62
CA LYS A 2 -6.88 2.74 22.09
C LYS A 2 -6.61 1.29 22.54
N GLU A 3 -7.24 0.31 21.91
CA GLU A 3 -7.08 -1.11 22.22
C GLU A 3 -5.65 -1.58 21.92
N VAL A 4 -5.09 -1.18 20.79
CA VAL A 4 -3.72 -1.50 20.40
C VAL A 4 -2.71 -0.92 21.40
N PHE A 5 -2.90 0.34 21.79
CA PHE A 5 -2.01 0.99 22.77
C PHE A 5 -2.11 0.35 24.15
N ALA A 6 -3.32 -0.02 24.59
CA ALA A 6 -3.49 -0.76 25.83
C ALA A 6 -2.78 -2.13 25.80
N SER A 7 -2.91 -2.86 24.68
CA SER A 7 -2.19 -4.13 24.52
C SER A 7 -0.67 -3.96 24.52
N LEU A 8 -0.15 -2.91 23.86
CA LEU A 8 1.29 -2.61 23.92
C LEU A 8 1.78 -2.33 25.35
N ASP A 9 1.01 -1.59 26.14
CA ASP A 9 1.32 -1.31 27.54
C ASP A 9 1.31 -2.60 28.36
N GLU A 10 0.30 -3.47 28.17
CA GLU A 10 0.20 -4.77 28.86
C GLU A 10 1.38 -5.71 28.55
N PHE A 11 1.85 -5.70 27.30
CA PHE A 11 3.02 -6.49 26.87
C PHE A 11 4.36 -5.83 27.15
N GLY A 12 4.40 -4.70 27.88
CA GLY A 12 5.62 -3.97 28.24
C GLY A 12 6.31 -3.29 27.08
N MET A 13 5.55 -2.92 26.04
CA MET A 13 6.02 -2.27 24.81
C MET A 13 5.42 -0.87 24.60
N GLY A 14 5.09 -0.17 25.68
CA GLY A 14 4.48 1.16 25.60
C GLY A 14 5.37 2.21 24.91
N ASP A 15 6.69 2.00 24.90
CA ASP A 15 7.67 2.83 24.17
C ASP A 15 7.64 2.62 22.64
N LYS A 16 6.91 1.62 22.14
CA LYS A 16 6.82 1.26 20.71
C LYS A 16 5.58 1.80 20.02
N LYS A 17 4.72 2.57 20.70
CA LYS A 17 3.43 3.04 20.16
C LYS A 17 3.59 3.76 18.83
N ASP A 18 4.54 4.69 18.73
CA ASP A 18 4.73 5.50 17.52
C ASP A 18 5.19 4.66 16.33
N VAL A 19 6.14 3.74 16.54
CA VAL A 19 6.63 2.87 15.46
C VAL A 19 5.57 1.86 15.04
N VAL A 20 4.80 1.32 15.98
CA VAL A 20 3.68 0.41 15.69
C VAL A 20 2.57 1.13 14.92
N LYS A 21 2.31 2.40 15.25
CA LYS A 21 1.38 3.25 14.50
C LYS A 21 1.84 3.42 13.06
N GLN A 22 3.09 3.79 12.82
CA GLN A 22 3.63 3.95 11.47
C GLN A 22 3.57 2.66 10.64
N TRP A 23 3.81 1.51 11.27
CA TRP A 23 3.87 0.23 10.59
C TRP A 23 2.49 -0.36 10.29
N TYR A 24 1.52 -0.25 11.18
CA TYR A 24 0.31 -1.07 11.12
C TYR A 24 -1.01 -0.30 11.16
N ASP A 25 -0.96 1.03 11.39
CA ASP A 25 -2.14 1.88 11.30
C ASP A 25 -2.40 2.34 9.86
N GLY A 26 -3.54 2.96 9.64
CA GLY A 26 -3.82 3.71 8.40
C GLY A 26 -4.97 3.16 7.58
N PHE A 27 -5.61 2.05 7.97
CA PHE A 27 -6.82 1.61 7.29
C PHE A 27 -7.98 2.58 7.56
N ILE A 28 -8.79 2.80 6.54
CA ILE A 28 -9.98 3.67 6.61
C ILE A 28 -11.19 2.85 6.15
N PHE A 29 -12.18 2.70 7.05
CA PHE A 29 -13.42 1.99 6.74
C PHE A 29 -14.63 2.79 7.18
N GLY A 30 -15.54 3.10 6.26
CA GLY A 30 -16.78 3.81 6.58
C GLY A 30 -16.56 5.16 7.27
N GLY A 31 -15.50 5.89 6.93
CA GLY A 31 -15.12 7.16 7.55
C GLY A 31 -14.37 7.04 8.89
N HIS A 32 -14.20 5.83 9.42
CA HIS A 32 -13.37 5.59 10.59
C HIS A 32 -11.90 5.47 10.21
N ARG A 33 -11.05 6.20 10.92
CA ARG A 33 -9.58 6.24 10.77
C ARG A 33 -8.89 5.52 11.93
N ASP A 34 -7.57 5.42 11.88
CA ASP A 34 -6.74 4.79 12.92
C ASP A 34 -7.13 3.32 13.17
N ILE A 35 -7.39 2.59 12.09
CA ILE A 35 -7.73 1.17 12.11
C ILE A 35 -6.48 0.36 11.79
N TYR A 36 -6.20 -0.61 12.66
CA TYR A 36 -5.07 -1.53 12.55
C TYR A 36 -5.54 -2.89 12.06
N ASN A 37 -4.68 -3.59 11.33
CA ASN A 37 -4.93 -4.98 11.01
C ASN A 37 -4.70 -5.86 12.26
N PRO A 38 -5.72 -6.57 12.78
CA PRO A 38 -5.58 -7.36 14.00
C PRO A 38 -4.54 -8.48 13.89
N TRP A 39 -4.38 -9.06 12.70
CA TRP A 39 -3.37 -10.09 12.43
C TRP A 39 -1.95 -9.54 12.62
N SER A 40 -1.65 -8.39 12.04
CA SER A 40 -0.34 -7.76 12.15
C SER A 40 -0.03 -7.39 13.60
N ILE A 41 -0.97 -6.80 14.33
CA ILE A 41 -0.80 -6.46 15.75
C ILE A 41 -0.57 -7.71 16.59
N THR A 42 -1.38 -8.76 16.43
CA THR A 42 -1.23 -10.00 17.21
C THR A 42 0.14 -10.66 17.00
N ASN A 43 0.61 -10.72 15.75
CA ASN A 43 1.91 -11.28 15.46
C ASN A 43 3.05 -10.38 15.94
N TYR A 44 2.94 -9.06 15.82
CA TYR A 44 3.91 -8.14 16.38
C TYR A 44 4.06 -8.29 17.90
N LEU A 45 2.95 -8.36 18.63
CA LEU A 45 2.96 -8.58 20.10
C LEU A 45 3.66 -9.89 20.47
N LYS A 46 3.48 -10.93 19.66
CA LYS A 46 4.09 -12.25 19.86
C LYS A 46 5.58 -12.27 19.54
N GLU A 47 5.96 -11.73 18.37
CA GLU A 47 7.31 -11.85 17.83
C GLU A 47 8.22 -10.67 18.20
N LYS A 48 7.65 -9.53 18.55
CA LYS A 48 8.32 -8.26 18.87
C LYS A 48 9.25 -7.76 17.75
N LYS A 49 8.91 -8.09 16.50
CA LYS A 49 9.64 -7.70 15.30
C LYS A 49 8.71 -6.95 14.35
N LEU A 50 9.20 -5.84 13.79
CA LEU A 50 8.51 -5.13 12.73
C LEU A 50 8.74 -5.85 11.41
N ARG A 51 7.66 -6.26 10.75
CA ARG A 51 7.67 -6.93 9.44
C ARG A 51 6.27 -6.98 8.84
N PRO A 52 6.14 -7.21 7.54
CA PRO A 52 4.84 -7.27 6.87
C PRO A 52 4.12 -8.60 7.16
N TYR A 53 3.40 -8.69 8.27
CA TYR A 53 2.67 -9.90 8.66
C TYR A 53 1.43 -10.17 7.82
N TRP A 54 0.57 -9.16 7.64
CA TRP A 54 -0.65 -9.29 6.86
C TRP A 54 -0.33 -9.25 5.36
N ALA A 55 0.49 -8.32 4.95
CA ALA A 55 0.84 -8.15 3.55
C ALA A 55 1.51 -9.41 2.97
N ASP A 56 2.30 -10.15 3.76
CA ASP A 56 2.91 -11.42 3.35
C ASP A 56 1.91 -12.59 3.28
N THR A 57 0.76 -12.50 3.95
CA THR A 57 -0.23 -13.60 3.96
C THR A 57 -1.18 -13.54 2.77
N SER A 58 -1.38 -12.39 2.18
CA SER A 58 -2.23 -12.22 1.02
C SER A 58 -1.51 -12.69 -0.25
N SER A 59 -2.28 -13.26 -1.18
CA SER A 59 -1.73 -13.60 -2.50
C SER A 59 -1.48 -12.31 -3.29
N ASN A 60 -0.30 -11.72 -3.09
CA ASN A 60 0.13 -10.49 -3.78
C ASN A 60 0.32 -10.71 -5.29
N GLY A 61 0.15 -11.98 -5.75
CA GLY A 61 0.40 -12.37 -7.13
C GLY A 61 -0.44 -11.62 -8.16
N LEU A 62 -1.72 -11.33 -7.85
CA LEU A 62 -2.57 -10.59 -8.78
C LEU A 62 -2.16 -9.12 -8.86
N ALA A 63 -2.00 -8.44 -7.72
CA ALA A 63 -1.54 -7.06 -7.68
C ALA A 63 -0.17 -6.91 -8.36
N GLY A 64 0.77 -7.81 -8.02
CA GLY A 64 2.09 -7.83 -8.63
C GLY A 64 2.07 -8.08 -10.14
N LYS A 65 1.23 -9.00 -10.63
CA LYS A 65 1.06 -9.22 -12.06
C LYS A 65 0.55 -7.96 -12.76
N LEU A 66 -0.49 -7.34 -12.22
CA LEU A 66 -1.12 -6.16 -12.81
C LEU A 66 -0.13 -4.98 -12.87
N ILE A 67 0.56 -4.68 -11.78
CA ILE A 67 1.55 -3.59 -11.74
C ILE A 67 2.70 -3.87 -12.73
N ARG A 68 3.20 -5.09 -12.79
CA ARG A 68 4.31 -5.45 -13.68
C ARG A 68 3.95 -5.28 -15.17
N THR A 69 2.71 -5.60 -15.55
CA THR A 69 2.23 -5.50 -16.93
C THR A 69 1.57 -4.16 -17.27
N ALA A 70 1.42 -3.27 -16.28
CA ALA A 70 0.80 -1.97 -16.44
C ALA A 70 1.63 -1.02 -17.33
N SER A 71 0.96 0.03 -17.80
CA SER A 71 1.57 1.12 -18.56
C SER A 71 2.67 1.84 -17.77
N PRO A 72 3.55 2.57 -18.46
CA PRO A 72 4.56 3.41 -17.80
C PRO A 72 3.93 4.41 -16.82
N GLU A 73 2.78 4.99 -17.15
CA GLU A 73 2.07 5.95 -16.29
C GLU A 73 1.69 5.36 -14.93
N ILE A 74 1.15 4.14 -14.90
CA ILE A 74 0.82 3.46 -13.63
C ILE A 74 2.09 3.15 -12.83
N LYS A 75 3.18 2.82 -13.50
CA LYS A 75 4.46 2.57 -12.84
C LYS A 75 5.03 3.85 -12.21
N GLU A 76 4.94 4.99 -12.89
CA GLU A 76 5.30 6.30 -12.33
C GLU A 76 4.46 6.64 -11.10
N TYR A 77 3.15 6.41 -11.13
CA TYR A 77 2.30 6.59 -9.96
C TYR A 77 2.67 5.66 -8.79
N MET A 78 3.05 4.42 -9.07
CA MET A 78 3.54 3.51 -8.02
C MET A 78 4.87 3.98 -7.42
N GLU A 79 5.75 4.57 -8.23
CA GLU A 79 6.99 5.21 -7.77
C GLU A 79 6.71 6.38 -6.84
N ASP A 80 5.79 7.27 -7.22
CA ASP A 80 5.36 8.41 -6.40
C ASP A 80 4.80 7.93 -5.05
N LEU A 81 3.95 6.91 -5.08
CA LEU A 81 3.37 6.31 -3.87
C LEU A 81 4.45 5.74 -2.93
N LEU A 82 5.46 5.03 -3.46
CA LEU A 82 6.57 4.49 -2.68
C LEU A 82 7.46 5.58 -2.09
N ASN A 83 7.60 6.70 -2.79
CA ASN A 83 8.28 7.90 -2.30
C ASN A 83 7.43 8.70 -1.29
N GLY A 84 6.27 8.17 -0.87
CA GLY A 84 5.40 8.80 0.12
C GLY A 84 4.55 9.93 -0.44
N GLN A 85 4.49 10.10 -1.77
CA GLN A 85 3.63 11.07 -2.42
C GLN A 85 2.20 10.53 -2.55
N ALA A 86 1.23 11.43 -2.67
CA ALA A 86 -0.14 11.07 -3.01
C ALA A 86 -0.32 11.14 -4.52
N VAL A 87 -1.08 10.20 -5.08
CA VAL A 87 -1.49 10.23 -6.50
C VAL A 87 -2.99 10.50 -6.59
N THR A 88 -3.39 11.27 -7.60
CA THR A 88 -4.81 11.58 -7.83
C THR A 88 -5.29 10.89 -9.09
N VAL A 89 -6.18 9.92 -8.93
CA VAL A 89 -6.66 9.05 -10.02
C VAL A 89 -8.18 8.98 -10.06
N ASN A 90 -8.72 8.75 -11.25
CA ASN A 90 -10.16 8.50 -11.46
C ASN A 90 -10.36 7.03 -11.77
N PHE A 91 -11.21 6.36 -11.01
CA PHE A 91 -11.63 4.98 -11.24
C PHE A 91 -13.02 4.74 -10.66
N ASP A 92 -13.62 3.62 -11.03
CA ASP A 92 -14.90 3.16 -10.49
C ASP A 92 -14.65 2.16 -9.35
N GLU A 93 -15.12 2.46 -8.13
CA GLU A 93 -15.02 1.56 -6.98
C GLU A 93 -15.78 0.25 -7.17
N GLN A 94 -16.79 0.24 -8.04
CA GLN A 94 -17.62 -0.94 -8.30
C GLN A 94 -17.06 -1.85 -9.40
N MET A 95 -15.79 -1.65 -9.79
CA MET A 95 -15.16 -2.50 -10.79
C MET A 95 -15.13 -3.96 -10.36
N VAL A 96 -15.62 -4.82 -11.25
CA VAL A 96 -15.53 -6.28 -11.09
C VAL A 96 -14.22 -6.82 -11.64
N PHE A 97 -13.78 -7.96 -11.13
CA PHE A 97 -12.51 -8.59 -11.51
C PHE A 97 -12.32 -8.79 -13.03
N GLU A 98 -13.41 -9.01 -13.77
CA GLU A 98 -13.37 -9.15 -15.23
C GLU A 98 -12.85 -7.91 -15.95
N GLN A 99 -12.96 -6.73 -15.35
CA GLN A 99 -12.49 -5.47 -15.93
C GLN A 99 -10.97 -5.27 -15.80
N LEU A 100 -10.30 -6.03 -14.93
CA LEU A 100 -8.85 -5.97 -14.76
C LEU A 100 -8.07 -6.34 -16.03
N ASP A 101 -8.67 -7.13 -16.93
CA ASP A 101 -8.00 -7.58 -18.15
C ASP A 101 -7.98 -6.52 -19.27
N TYR A 102 -8.84 -5.50 -19.22
CA TYR A 102 -8.97 -4.49 -20.28
C TYR A 102 -9.08 -3.04 -19.81
N ASN A 103 -9.10 -2.81 -18.50
CA ASN A 103 -9.10 -1.47 -17.92
C ASN A 103 -7.98 -1.34 -16.88
N GLU A 104 -6.89 -0.71 -17.28
CA GLU A 104 -5.73 -0.52 -16.38
C GLU A 104 -6.07 0.24 -15.10
N ASN A 105 -7.05 1.17 -15.13
CA ASN A 105 -7.46 1.92 -13.95
C ASN A 105 -8.17 1.04 -12.90
N ALA A 106 -8.59 -0.18 -13.27
CA ALA A 106 -9.13 -1.15 -12.33
C ALA A 106 -8.11 -1.58 -11.26
N ILE A 107 -6.81 -1.40 -11.52
CA ILE A 107 -5.77 -1.66 -10.52
C ILE A 107 -5.96 -0.82 -9.26
N TRP A 108 -6.36 0.44 -9.41
CA TRP A 108 -6.57 1.34 -8.26
C TRP A 108 -7.72 0.87 -7.39
N SER A 109 -8.83 0.42 -8.01
CA SER A 109 -9.96 -0.18 -7.29
C SER A 109 -9.52 -1.43 -6.52
N LEU A 110 -8.74 -2.32 -7.15
CA LEU A 110 -8.21 -3.52 -6.49
C LEU A 110 -7.31 -3.17 -5.30
N LEU A 111 -6.35 -2.27 -5.49
CA LEU A 111 -5.39 -1.90 -4.44
C LEU A 111 -6.08 -1.19 -3.27
N LEU A 112 -7.09 -0.36 -3.54
CA LEU A 112 -7.92 0.27 -2.52
C LEU A 112 -8.78 -0.76 -1.78
N ALA A 113 -9.51 -1.61 -2.48
CA ALA A 113 -10.38 -2.62 -1.91
C ALA A 113 -9.60 -3.66 -1.07
N SER A 114 -8.36 -3.97 -1.49
CA SER A 114 -7.47 -4.87 -0.74
C SER A 114 -6.81 -4.21 0.47
N GLY A 115 -6.96 -2.90 0.67
CA GLY A 115 -6.35 -2.16 1.76
C GLY A 115 -4.86 -1.84 1.58
N TYR A 116 -4.28 -2.07 0.40
CA TYR A 116 -2.90 -1.67 0.10
C TYR A 116 -2.77 -0.16 -0.05
N LEU A 117 -3.80 0.48 -0.60
CA LEU A 117 -3.92 1.92 -0.66
C LEU A 117 -5.07 2.39 0.23
N LYS A 118 -5.01 3.65 0.62
CA LYS A 118 -6.09 4.38 1.27
C LYS A 118 -6.44 5.62 0.47
N ALA A 119 -7.70 6.00 0.45
CA ALA A 119 -8.16 7.27 -0.08
C ALA A 119 -8.16 8.32 1.04
N GLU A 120 -7.33 9.35 0.92
CA GLU A 120 -7.30 10.46 1.88
C GLU A 120 -8.42 11.45 1.61
N GLU A 121 -8.67 11.71 0.32
CA GLU A 121 -9.70 12.62 -0.15
C GLU A 121 -10.38 12.07 -1.41
N VAL A 122 -11.64 12.44 -1.60
CA VAL A 122 -12.42 12.16 -2.80
C VAL A 122 -13.03 13.47 -3.28
N GLU A 123 -12.70 13.87 -4.50
CA GLU A 123 -13.26 15.04 -5.16
C GLU A 123 -14.17 14.62 -6.32
N TYR A 124 -15.27 15.29 -6.48
CA TYR A 124 -16.16 15.08 -7.63
C TYR A 124 -15.93 16.17 -8.67
N ARG A 125 -15.47 15.78 -9.86
CA ARG A 125 -15.07 16.70 -10.92
C ARG A 125 -15.97 16.59 -12.16
N GLY A 126 -16.10 17.71 -12.86
CA GLY A 126 -16.88 17.83 -14.11
C GLY A 126 -18.39 17.82 -13.91
N ILE A 127 -19.13 17.98 -15.02
CA ILE A 127 -20.60 18.04 -15.01
C ILE A 127 -21.21 16.69 -14.57
N THR A 128 -20.54 15.60 -14.86
CA THR A 128 -20.97 14.24 -14.52
C THR A 128 -20.53 13.79 -13.14
N LEU A 129 -19.91 14.68 -12.34
CA LEU A 129 -19.48 14.43 -10.98
C LEU A 129 -18.66 13.12 -10.85
N LYS A 130 -17.68 12.93 -11.72
CA LYS A 130 -16.80 11.76 -11.62
C LYS A 130 -15.92 11.84 -10.38
N PRO A 131 -15.80 10.76 -9.60
CA PRO A 131 -14.97 10.74 -8.42
C PRO A 131 -13.48 10.70 -8.81
N TRP A 132 -12.68 11.51 -8.14
CA TRP A 132 -11.22 11.52 -8.18
C TRP A 132 -10.70 11.26 -6.79
N TYR A 133 -9.87 10.24 -6.66
CA TYR A 133 -9.35 9.77 -5.39
C TYR A 133 -7.91 10.20 -5.21
N GLN A 134 -7.61 10.85 -4.09
CA GLN A 134 -6.25 11.07 -3.67
C GLN A 134 -5.80 9.85 -2.86
N LEU A 135 -4.94 9.03 -3.45
CA LEU A 135 -4.48 7.77 -2.90
C LEU A 135 -3.09 7.88 -2.29
N ARG A 136 -2.87 7.14 -1.19
CA ARG A 136 -1.55 6.87 -0.60
C ARG A 136 -1.42 5.41 -0.23
N ILE A 137 -0.19 4.94 -0.06
CA ILE A 137 0.05 3.63 0.57
C ILE A 137 -0.44 3.68 2.01
N THR A 138 -1.08 2.60 2.45
CA THR A 138 -1.79 2.56 3.74
C THR A 138 -0.85 2.77 4.92
N ASN A 139 0.30 2.06 4.94
CA ASN A 139 1.26 2.09 6.04
C ASN A 139 2.62 1.48 5.64
N LEU A 140 3.60 1.47 6.56
CA LEU A 140 4.93 0.92 6.28
C LEU A 140 4.94 -0.59 6.04
N GLU A 141 4.00 -1.34 6.59
CA GLU A 141 3.82 -2.77 6.28
C GLU A 141 3.60 -2.97 4.77
N THR A 142 2.72 -2.17 4.19
CA THR A 142 2.40 -2.20 2.76
C THR A 142 3.55 -1.65 1.90
N VAL A 143 4.23 -0.60 2.35
CA VAL A 143 5.46 -0.11 1.67
C VAL A 143 6.50 -1.22 1.58
N SER A 144 6.79 -1.91 2.69
CA SER A 144 7.75 -3.01 2.73
C SER A 144 7.38 -4.14 1.76
N MET A 145 6.10 -4.51 1.72
CA MET A 145 5.60 -5.52 0.78
C MET A 145 5.83 -5.12 -0.69
N PHE A 146 5.50 -3.87 -1.05
CA PHE A 146 5.73 -3.40 -2.42
C PHE A 146 7.22 -3.32 -2.76
N ASP A 147 8.05 -2.84 -1.84
CA ASP A 147 9.52 -2.79 -2.03
C ASP A 147 10.06 -4.20 -2.30
N ASP A 148 9.71 -5.19 -1.48
CA ASP A 148 10.12 -6.58 -1.65
C ASP A 148 9.61 -7.17 -2.99
N MET A 149 8.38 -6.85 -3.38
CA MET A 149 7.80 -7.28 -4.65
C MET A 149 8.59 -6.71 -5.84
N PHE A 150 8.92 -5.42 -5.82
CA PHE A 150 9.70 -4.79 -6.88
C PHE A 150 11.13 -5.33 -6.94
N ARG A 151 11.81 -5.49 -5.79
CA ARG A 151 13.15 -6.09 -5.73
C ARG A 151 13.16 -7.49 -6.35
N GLY A 152 12.19 -8.34 -6.01
CA GLY A 152 12.07 -9.70 -6.56
C GLY A 152 11.90 -9.73 -8.09
N TRP A 153 11.29 -8.71 -8.69
CA TRP A 153 11.19 -8.63 -10.15
C TRP A 153 12.52 -8.32 -10.83
N PHE A 154 13.38 -7.54 -10.18
CA PHE A 154 14.68 -7.17 -10.73
C PHE A 154 15.72 -8.26 -10.56
N GLU A 155 15.67 -9.00 -9.47
CA GLU A 155 16.50 -10.20 -9.28
C GLU A 155 16.18 -11.30 -10.30
N ALA A 156 14.92 -11.40 -10.74
CA ALA A 156 14.48 -12.36 -11.74
C ALA A 156 14.77 -11.94 -13.19
N SER A 157 15.15 -10.67 -13.45
CA SER A 157 15.45 -10.17 -14.78
C SER A 157 16.90 -9.69 -14.87
N GLU A 158 17.79 -10.51 -15.49
CA GLU A 158 19.17 -10.10 -15.76
C GLU A 158 19.31 -8.92 -16.76
N ALA A 159 18.23 -8.40 -17.31
CA ALA A 159 18.24 -7.36 -18.31
C ALA A 159 17.33 -6.18 -17.91
N GLY A 160 17.93 -5.11 -17.47
CA GLY A 160 17.32 -3.79 -17.50
C GLY A 160 16.91 -3.19 -16.17
N TYR A 161 17.89 -2.83 -15.36
CA TYR A 161 17.69 -1.87 -14.29
C TYR A 161 17.22 -0.54 -14.86
N SER A 162 16.02 -0.10 -14.53
CA SER A 162 15.67 1.30 -14.71
C SER A 162 16.53 2.15 -13.76
N SER A 163 16.85 3.38 -14.14
CA SER A 163 17.62 4.32 -13.30
C SER A 163 16.98 4.52 -11.92
N PHE A 164 15.67 4.41 -11.84
CA PHE A 164 14.87 4.48 -10.62
C PHE A 164 15.20 3.37 -9.61
N VAL A 165 15.24 2.11 -10.04
CA VAL A 165 15.54 0.99 -9.14
C VAL A 165 16.96 1.09 -8.60
N LYS A 166 17.87 1.61 -9.41
CA LYS A 166 19.23 1.90 -8.98
C LYS A 166 19.25 2.95 -7.87
N ALA A 167 18.48 4.02 -8.00
CA ALA A 167 18.37 5.08 -7.00
C ALA A 167 17.72 4.56 -5.71
N LEU A 168 16.64 3.76 -5.82
CA LEU A 168 15.95 3.15 -4.67
C LEU A 168 16.87 2.19 -3.89
N MET A 169 17.68 1.36 -4.60
CA MET A 169 18.60 0.41 -3.96
C MET A 169 19.86 1.06 -3.38
N GLN A 170 20.25 2.23 -3.86
CA GLN A 170 21.44 2.95 -3.40
C GLN A 170 21.15 3.97 -2.30
N GLY A 171 19.86 4.23 -2.00
CA GLY A 171 19.46 5.23 -1.01
C GLY A 171 19.84 6.66 -1.42
N ASP A 172 20.18 6.87 -2.69
CA ASP A 172 20.47 8.19 -3.24
C ASP A 172 19.13 8.90 -3.53
N LEU A 173 18.65 9.56 -2.51
CA LEU A 173 17.61 10.56 -2.59
C LEU A 173 18.29 11.93 -2.72
N GLU A 174 18.68 12.34 -3.93
CA GLU A 174 18.87 13.75 -4.28
C GLU A 174 17.67 14.29 -5.03
#